data_c6e23b2c678126896dd0e3d492d74b2a
#
_entry.id   c6e23b2c678126896dd0e3d492d74b2a
#
_cell.length_a   1.000
_cell.length_b   1.000
_cell.length_c   1.000
_cell.angle_alpha   90.00
_cell.angle_beta   90.00
_cell.angle_gamma   90.00
#
_symmetry.space_group_name_H-M   'P 1'
#
loop_
_entity.id
_entity.type
_entity.pdbx_description
1 polymer ?
#
loop_
_entity_poly.entity_id
_entity_poly.type
_entity_poly.pdbx_seq_one_letter_code
_entity_poly.pdbx_strand_id
1 'polypeptide(L)'
;MPEPSRLQKYLRVPTLRTNEPFFHYLEKWLFVSIIVGFITGLVVAIFDYVTNLTLWSYFPNFFAQHIFMIFPIVLVGLLASGALLKSSSNQIRSGTEEVILAYNNEDGKIDTSLWSFPKKMLAAVMTIGFGGSAGQEGPSVYAGGVVGSWVWSKLGSRRLTLDDRRILVLAGAAAGIGAVFKAPLTGIIFALEVPFKDDLAHDALIPSLVSAVVSYLTLIAIDGSQPLFKFPGIVSLSLADIAGSAVLGVMCGLGALIFIFVYRNTTLFVGKISSKFYVKAFVGAVVVSGIGIISVITLHRPYPLGISYDLVSLALSPTTLLGTLLMLFIMKLLATSFTLGSTGDGGIFIPQIVMGAALGSFFGQIFYPANVGLFVAVGMASFLAAGFKTPLAAVTFVAETTAGPAYLIPSLIAAAVSYSVSGEASVSEHQKLRDEVDISEVKDMTADQVMTRNVIAVPAEISVLDFVEEYLFKYQHKRFPVVDKNGLIGTISMNEVKSTEREKWFEVLVKDACNANYIVAYPDDSLQKILDIMYTSNIGRVPIVDRTDPRRLVGIVAKTDIIKTIEKRRFGT
;
A
#
# COMPACT_ATOMS: atom_id res chain seq x y z
N MET A 1 32.17 -27.15 -11.77
CA MET A 1 30.87 -27.37 -11.13
C MET A 1 29.99 -28.09 -12.14
N PRO A 2 29.28 -29.18 -11.81
CA PRO A 2 28.39 -29.87 -12.76
C PRO A 2 27.25 -28.94 -13.17
N GLU A 3 26.86 -28.95 -14.44
CA GLU A 3 25.73 -28.18 -14.95
C GLU A 3 24.44 -28.55 -14.18
N PRO A 4 23.65 -27.56 -13.78
CA PRO A 4 22.39 -27.82 -13.07
C PRO A 4 21.46 -28.63 -13.97
N SER A 5 20.85 -29.67 -13.43
CA SER A 5 19.90 -30.53 -14.14
C SER A 5 18.76 -29.69 -14.75
N ARG A 6 18.19 -30.14 -15.90
CA ARG A 6 17.08 -29.41 -16.58
C ARG A 6 15.94 -29.08 -15.63
N LEU A 7 15.62 -29.91 -14.64
CA LEU A 7 14.61 -29.67 -13.60
C LEU A 7 14.95 -28.46 -12.69
N GLN A 8 16.24 -28.28 -12.34
CA GLN A 8 16.65 -27.14 -11.52
C GLN A 8 16.50 -25.78 -12.24
N LYS A 9 16.53 -25.79 -13.59
CA LYS A 9 16.34 -24.58 -14.40
C LYS A 9 14.88 -24.09 -14.41
N TYR A 10 13.90 -25.01 -14.28
CA TYR A 10 12.46 -24.71 -14.20
C TYR A 10 11.99 -24.38 -12.77
N LEU A 11 12.77 -24.76 -11.75
CA LEU A 11 12.48 -24.49 -10.35
C LEU A 11 13.08 -23.15 -9.84
N ARG A 12 13.72 -22.38 -10.70
CA ARG A 12 14.11 -21.00 -10.36
C ARG A 12 12.89 -20.10 -10.42
N VAL A 13 12.43 -19.65 -9.26
CA VAL A 13 11.40 -18.60 -9.18
C VAL A 13 12.03 -17.30 -9.69
N PRO A 14 11.50 -16.68 -10.78
CA PRO A 14 12.13 -15.52 -11.44
C PRO A 14 12.25 -14.26 -10.59
N THR A 15 11.53 -14.20 -9.46
CA THR A 15 11.43 -13.04 -8.59
C THR A 15 12.35 -13.08 -7.36
N LEU A 16 13.11 -14.18 -7.18
CA LEU A 16 13.97 -14.31 -6.01
C LEU A 16 15.34 -13.68 -6.28
N ARG A 17 15.61 -12.57 -5.62
CA ARG A 17 16.93 -11.92 -5.56
C ARG A 17 17.99 -12.75 -4.81
N THR A 18 17.63 -13.91 -4.25
CA THR A 18 18.52 -14.79 -3.48
C THR A 18 18.85 -16.04 -4.25
N ASN A 19 20.10 -16.51 -4.15
CA ASN A 19 20.58 -17.80 -4.70
C ASN A 19 20.12 -19.02 -3.87
N GLU A 20 19.09 -18.88 -3.04
CA GLU A 20 18.59 -19.97 -2.22
C GLU A 20 17.86 -21.03 -3.05
N PRO A 21 18.01 -22.31 -2.73
CA PRO A 21 17.23 -23.38 -3.37
C PRO A 21 15.74 -23.18 -3.10
N PHE A 22 14.90 -23.36 -4.13
CA PHE A 22 13.44 -23.18 -4.07
C PHE A 22 12.78 -23.88 -2.86
N PHE A 23 13.19 -25.10 -2.55
CA PHE A 23 12.64 -25.85 -1.40
C PHE A 23 12.97 -25.20 -0.05
N HIS A 24 14.18 -24.66 0.13
CA HIS A 24 14.57 -23.94 1.34
C HIS A 24 13.78 -22.64 1.53
N TYR A 25 13.53 -21.94 0.42
CA TYR A 25 12.67 -20.75 0.42
C TYR A 25 11.24 -21.08 0.83
N LEU A 26 10.64 -22.12 0.24
CA LEU A 26 9.27 -22.54 0.59
C LEU A 26 9.17 -23.01 2.05
N GLU A 27 10.11 -23.85 2.51
CA GLU A 27 10.13 -24.36 3.87
C GLU A 27 10.23 -23.23 4.89
N LYS A 28 11.15 -22.28 4.64
CA LYS A 28 11.35 -21.08 5.47
C LYS A 28 10.04 -20.29 5.60
N TRP A 29 9.44 -19.89 4.46
CA TRP A 29 8.27 -19.02 4.46
C TRP A 29 7.02 -19.71 4.94
N LEU A 30 6.84 -21.00 4.63
CA LEU A 30 5.67 -21.76 5.04
C LEU A 30 5.61 -21.87 6.57
N PHE A 31 6.70 -22.29 7.20
CA PHE A 31 6.76 -22.46 8.65
C PHE A 31 6.58 -21.14 9.41
N VAL A 32 7.32 -20.10 9.01
CA VAL A 32 7.28 -18.80 9.68
C VAL A 32 5.91 -18.14 9.53
N SER A 33 5.32 -18.22 8.32
CA SER A 33 4.02 -17.62 8.04
C SER A 33 2.86 -18.31 8.75
N ILE A 34 2.92 -19.63 8.95
CA ILE A 34 1.95 -20.37 9.78
C ILE A 34 1.95 -19.83 11.21
N ILE A 35 3.13 -19.64 11.81
CA ILE A 35 3.24 -19.09 13.17
C ILE A 35 2.67 -17.67 13.23
N VAL A 36 3.05 -16.81 12.29
CA VAL A 36 2.54 -15.43 12.22
C VAL A 36 1.02 -15.43 12.07
N GLY A 37 0.47 -16.23 11.14
CA GLY A 37 -0.96 -16.31 10.90
C GLY A 37 -1.74 -16.80 12.12
N PHE A 38 -1.27 -17.87 12.76
CA PHE A 38 -1.94 -18.45 13.94
C PHE A 38 -1.98 -17.46 15.12
N ILE A 39 -0.84 -16.86 15.46
CA ILE A 39 -0.79 -15.91 16.58
C ILE A 39 -1.62 -14.66 16.28
N THR A 40 -1.53 -14.14 15.06
CA THR A 40 -2.34 -12.98 14.64
C THR A 40 -3.82 -13.29 14.69
N GLY A 41 -4.25 -14.48 14.21
CA GLY A 41 -5.65 -14.91 14.27
C GLY A 41 -6.21 -14.96 15.69
N LEU A 42 -5.42 -15.47 16.66
CA LEU A 42 -5.82 -15.47 18.07
C LEU A 42 -5.93 -14.04 18.65
N VAL A 43 -4.95 -13.18 18.36
CA VAL A 43 -4.97 -11.78 18.84
C VAL A 43 -6.18 -11.03 18.30
N VAL A 44 -6.45 -11.17 16.99
CA VAL A 44 -7.61 -10.53 16.34
C VAL A 44 -8.92 -11.09 16.85
N ALA A 45 -9.02 -12.40 17.09
CA ALA A 45 -10.23 -13.01 17.67
C ALA A 45 -10.54 -12.46 19.07
N ILE A 46 -9.53 -12.30 19.93
CA ILE A 46 -9.69 -11.68 21.25
C ILE A 46 -10.11 -10.21 21.11
N PHE A 47 -9.49 -9.47 20.19
CA PHE A 47 -9.81 -8.07 19.95
C PHE A 47 -11.25 -7.88 19.46
N ASP A 48 -11.68 -8.68 18.49
CA ASP A 48 -13.07 -8.66 17.98
C ASP A 48 -14.08 -9.07 19.04
N TYR A 49 -13.79 -10.12 19.82
CA TYR A 49 -14.64 -10.55 20.92
C TYR A 49 -14.88 -9.43 21.93
N VAL A 50 -13.85 -8.72 22.33
CA VAL A 50 -13.96 -7.62 23.31
C VAL A 50 -14.66 -6.39 22.72
N THR A 51 -14.29 -5.98 21.49
CA THR A 51 -14.84 -4.74 20.91
C THR A 51 -16.24 -4.91 20.36
N ASN A 52 -16.47 -5.94 19.56
CA ASN A 52 -17.69 -6.13 18.79
C ASN A 52 -18.71 -6.97 19.56
N LEU A 53 -18.32 -8.18 19.97
CA LEU A 53 -19.26 -9.12 20.59
C LEU A 53 -19.63 -8.77 22.02
N THR A 54 -18.79 -8.05 22.78
CA THR A 54 -19.11 -7.61 24.15
C THR A 54 -19.56 -6.16 24.22
N LEU A 55 -18.69 -5.21 23.88
CA LEU A 55 -19.00 -3.79 24.09
C LEU A 55 -19.99 -3.27 23.06
N TRP A 56 -19.72 -3.44 21.77
CA TRP A 56 -20.57 -2.86 20.73
C TRP A 56 -21.88 -3.61 20.51
N SER A 57 -22.00 -4.85 20.92
CA SER A 57 -23.29 -5.55 20.94
C SER A 57 -24.27 -4.99 21.97
N TYR A 58 -23.75 -4.41 23.07
CA TYR A 58 -24.55 -3.85 24.17
C TYR A 58 -24.90 -2.38 23.95
N PHE A 59 -23.92 -1.53 23.61
CA PHE A 59 -24.09 -0.07 23.60
C PHE A 59 -25.12 0.49 22.62
N PRO A 60 -25.33 -0.02 21.39
CA PRO A 60 -26.37 0.53 20.51
C PRO A 60 -27.77 0.49 21.10
N ASN A 61 -28.15 -0.60 21.77
CA ASN A 61 -29.45 -0.74 22.43
C ASN A 61 -29.50 0.14 23.69
N PHE A 62 -28.42 0.22 24.45
CA PHE A 62 -28.33 1.08 25.62
C PHE A 62 -28.43 2.56 25.24
N PHE A 63 -27.80 3.00 24.19
CA PHE A 63 -27.88 4.38 23.68
C PHE A 63 -29.28 4.73 23.17
N ALA A 64 -29.97 3.79 22.55
CA ALA A 64 -31.34 4.01 22.11
C ALA A 64 -32.31 4.24 23.30
N GLN A 65 -32.05 3.60 24.44
CA GLN A 65 -32.84 3.77 25.65
C GLN A 65 -32.40 4.95 26.53
N HIS A 66 -31.09 5.27 26.51
CA HIS A 66 -30.46 6.25 27.39
C HIS A 66 -29.65 7.28 26.60
N ILE A 67 -30.33 8.10 25.80
CA ILE A 67 -29.71 9.00 24.83
C ILE A 67 -28.67 9.97 25.45
N PHE A 68 -28.90 10.44 26.70
CA PHE A 68 -27.98 11.34 27.41
C PHE A 68 -26.68 10.65 27.82
N MET A 69 -26.63 9.32 27.85
CA MET A 69 -25.41 8.55 28.16
C MET A 69 -24.42 8.43 26.98
N ILE A 70 -24.84 8.81 25.77
CA ILE A 70 -23.95 8.80 24.60
C ILE A 70 -22.75 9.70 24.86
N PHE A 71 -22.94 10.93 25.31
CA PHE A 71 -21.86 11.88 25.53
C PHE A 71 -20.83 11.40 26.58
N PRO A 72 -21.22 11.07 27.83
CA PRO A 72 -20.23 10.67 28.83
C PRO A 72 -19.48 9.36 28.42
N ILE A 73 -20.15 8.42 27.77
CA ILE A 73 -19.52 7.16 27.35
C ILE A 73 -18.51 7.41 26.24
N VAL A 74 -18.86 8.14 25.17
CA VAL A 74 -17.95 8.51 24.10
C VAL A 74 -16.78 9.34 24.62
N LEU A 75 -17.04 10.27 25.55
CA LEU A 75 -16.00 11.10 26.17
C LEU A 75 -14.99 10.22 26.95
N VAL A 76 -15.48 9.29 27.75
CA VAL A 76 -14.61 8.34 28.50
C VAL A 76 -13.76 7.53 27.53
N GLY A 77 -14.36 7.01 26.45
CA GLY A 77 -13.64 6.24 25.42
C GLY A 77 -12.51 7.05 24.78
N LEU A 78 -12.80 8.28 24.34
CA LEU A 78 -11.78 9.14 23.68
C LEU A 78 -10.73 9.67 24.67
N LEU A 79 -11.09 9.95 25.93
CA LEU A 79 -10.14 10.33 26.96
C LEU A 79 -9.20 9.17 27.30
N ALA A 80 -9.72 7.97 27.47
CA ALA A 80 -8.92 6.77 27.78
C ALA A 80 -7.96 6.45 26.61
N SER A 81 -8.47 6.48 25.37
CA SER A 81 -7.64 6.29 24.18
C SER A 81 -6.51 7.33 24.12
N GLY A 82 -6.84 8.60 24.27
CA GLY A 82 -5.86 9.69 24.28
C GLY A 82 -4.82 9.59 25.39
N ALA A 83 -5.21 9.13 26.59
CA ALA A 83 -4.32 8.92 27.73
C ALA A 83 -3.34 7.76 27.46
N LEU A 84 -3.82 6.64 26.89
CA LEU A 84 -3.02 5.50 26.54
C LEU A 84 -1.97 5.83 25.47
N LEU A 85 -2.37 6.58 24.44
CA LEU A 85 -1.50 6.94 23.32
C LEU A 85 -0.53 8.09 23.64
N LYS A 86 -0.82 8.95 24.65
CA LYS A 86 0.09 10.03 25.06
C LYS A 86 1.47 9.53 25.48
N SER A 87 1.55 8.33 26.05
CA SER A 87 2.81 7.74 26.53
C SER A 87 3.54 6.91 25.47
N SER A 88 2.98 6.80 24.26
CA SER A 88 3.63 6.10 23.13
C SER A 88 4.61 7.04 22.43
N SER A 89 5.81 6.53 22.12
CA SER A 89 6.85 7.30 21.41
C SER A 89 6.46 7.67 19.98
N ASN A 90 5.56 6.91 19.37
CA ASN A 90 5.07 7.16 18.01
C ASN A 90 3.74 7.93 18.06
N GLN A 91 3.73 9.12 17.46
CA GLN A 91 2.54 9.95 17.32
C GLN A 91 1.56 9.47 16.22
N ILE A 92 1.88 8.37 15.55
CA ILE A 92 1.08 7.80 14.45
C ILE A 92 -0.10 7.05 15.06
N ARG A 93 -1.31 7.53 14.78
CA ARG A 93 -2.54 7.00 15.36
C ARG A 93 -3.14 5.84 14.60
N SER A 94 -2.94 5.78 13.28
CA SER A 94 -3.45 4.68 12.46
C SER A 94 -2.48 3.50 12.47
N GLY A 95 -2.97 2.33 12.87
CA GLY A 95 -2.17 1.10 12.83
C GLY A 95 -1.74 0.70 11.41
N THR A 96 -2.56 1.00 10.42
CA THR A 96 -2.22 0.81 9.00
C THR A 96 -1.05 1.68 8.57
N GLU A 97 -1.02 2.96 8.99
CA GLU A 97 0.09 3.87 8.70
C GLU A 97 1.42 3.39 9.30
N GLU A 98 1.40 2.82 10.51
CA GLU A 98 2.62 2.27 11.12
C GLU A 98 3.18 1.09 10.33
N VAL A 99 2.31 0.23 9.79
CA VAL A 99 2.72 -0.90 8.94
C VAL A 99 3.28 -0.40 7.61
N ILE A 100 2.64 0.58 6.98
CA ILE A 100 3.12 1.21 5.74
C ILE A 100 4.51 1.79 5.96
N LEU A 101 4.70 2.56 7.03
CA LEU A 101 5.99 3.15 7.38
C LEU A 101 7.04 2.07 7.68
N ALA A 102 6.68 1.04 8.45
CA ALA A 102 7.60 -0.04 8.77
C ALA A 102 8.07 -0.79 7.52
N TYR A 103 7.17 -1.03 6.55
CA TYR A 103 7.54 -1.66 5.30
C TYR A 103 8.38 -0.74 4.42
N ASN A 104 8.03 0.55 4.33
CA ASN A 104 8.71 1.52 3.49
C ASN A 104 10.05 2.01 4.05
N ASN A 105 10.33 1.75 5.34
CA ASN A 105 11.62 2.05 5.97
C ASN A 105 12.55 0.84 5.87
N GLU A 106 13.86 1.11 5.73
CA GLU A 106 14.89 0.07 5.55
C GLU A 106 14.94 -0.97 6.68
N ASP A 107 14.71 -0.54 7.92
CA ASP A 107 14.79 -1.41 9.09
C ASP A 107 13.57 -2.34 9.27
N GLY A 108 12.46 -2.12 8.56
CA GLY A 108 11.20 -2.84 8.77
C GLY A 108 10.70 -2.77 10.22
N LYS A 109 11.08 -1.70 10.96
CA LYS A 109 10.92 -1.62 12.40
C LYS A 109 9.55 -1.09 12.78
N ILE A 110 8.76 -1.92 13.44
CA ILE A 110 7.55 -1.54 14.14
C ILE A 110 7.79 -1.73 15.66
N ASP A 111 7.16 -0.93 16.50
CA ASP A 111 7.33 -1.03 17.94
C ASP A 111 6.71 -2.34 18.48
N THR A 112 7.57 -3.29 18.84
CA THR A 112 7.20 -4.59 19.42
C THR A 112 7.26 -4.60 20.94
N SER A 113 7.32 -3.42 21.58
CA SER A 113 7.42 -3.31 23.04
C SER A 113 6.20 -3.96 23.72
N LEU A 114 6.46 -4.74 24.76
CA LEU A 114 5.44 -5.35 25.61
C LEU A 114 4.47 -4.33 26.24
N TRP A 115 4.84 -3.05 26.27
CA TRP A 115 4.02 -1.98 26.83
C TRP A 115 3.27 -1.18 25.75
N SER A 116 3.87 -0.95 24.59
CA SER A 116 3.26 -0.15 23.51
C SER A 116 2.15 -0.92 22.80
N PHE A 117 2.36 -2.19 22.50
CA PHE A 117 1.38 -3.02 21.81
C PHE A 117 0.04 -3.14 22.58
N PRO A 118 -0.01 -3.59 23.86
CA PRO A 118 -1.27 -3.66 24.58
C PRO A 118 -1.96 -2.31 24.76
N LYS A 119 -1.19 -1.23 24.97
CA LYS A 119 -1.76 0.12 25.10
C LYS A 119 -2.49 0.56 23.84
N LYS A 120 -1.90 0.30 22.67
CA LYS A 120 -2.52 0.66 21.40
C LYS A 120 -3.76 -0.19 21.10
N MET A 121 -3.70 -1.50 21.33
CA MET A 121 -4.87 -2.36 21.21
C MET A 121 -6.00 -1.93 22.15
N LEU A 122 -5.67 -1.60 23.41
CA LEU A 122 -6.64 -1.11 24.38
C LEU A 122 -7.20 0.28 23.99
N ALA A 123 -6.38 1.16 23.42
CA ALA A 123 -6.85 2.45 22.92
C ALA A 123 -7.90 2.31 21.82
N ALA A 124 -7.70 1.35 20.91
CA ALA A 124 -8.68 1.02 19.88
C ALA A 124 -9.97 0.43 20.47
N VAL A 125 -9.86 -0.50 21.44
CA VAL A 125 -11.02 -1.03 22.20
C VAL A 125 -11.80 0.12 22.84
N MET A 126 -11.12 1.04 23.54
CA MET A 126 -11.76 2.19 24.20
C MET A 126 -12.40 3.14 23.18
N THR A 127 -11.80 3.34 22.03
CA THR A 127 -12.40 4.17 20.98
C THR A 127 -13.64 3.51 20.39
N ILE A 128 -13.50 2.32 19.82
CA ILE A 128 -14.56 1.67 19.03
C ILE A 128 -15.66 1.15 19.94
N GLY A 129 -15.29 0.44 21.00
CA GLY A 129 -16.24 -0.16 21.96
C GLY A 129 -17.08 0.87 22.70
N PHE A 130 -16.59 2.10 22.89
CA PHE A 130 -17.31 3.17 23.58
C PHE A 130 -18.00 4.16 22.61
N GLY A 131 -18.16 3.79 21.34
CA GLY A 131 -18.97 4.55 20.39
C GLY A 131 -18.22 5.51 19.48
N GLY A 132 -16.89 5.56 19.54
CA GLY A 132 -16.11 6.26 18.53
C GLY A 132 -16.27 5.63 17.14
N SER A 133 -16.48 6.45 16.12
CA SER A 133 -16.72 6.01 14.74
C SER A 133 -15.41 5.62 14.05
N ALA A 134 -15.07 4.34 14.09
CA ALA A 134 -13.86 3.78 13.49
C ALA A 134 -14.01 2.28 13.21
N GLY A 135 -13.13 1.72 12.38
CA GLY A 135 -13.08 0.31 12.05
C GLY A 135 -12.04 -0.46 12.87
N GLN A 136 -12.15 -1.77 12.88
CA GLN A 136 -11.25 -2.70 13.58
C GLN A 136 -10.00 -3.06 12.75
N GLU A 137 -9.98 -2.75 11.46
CA GLU A 137 -8.92 -3.15 10.54
C GLU A 137 -7.56 -2.53 10.88
N GLY A 138 -7.52 -1.22 11.20
CA GLY A 138 -6.28 -0.55 11.58
C GLY A 138 -5.54 -1.24 12.74
N PRO A 139 -6.21 -1.45 13.88
CA PRO A 139 -5.66 -2.22 15.00
C PRO A 139 -5.29 -3.66 14.64
N SER A 140 -6.08 -4.34 13.78
CA SER A 140 -5.80 -5.72 13.37
C SER A 140 -4.57 -5.81 12.46
N VAL A 141 -4.42 -4.86 11.52
CA VAL A 141 -3.22 -4.70 10.67
C VAL A 141 -1.98 -4.45 11.53
N TYR A 142 -2.09 -3.55 12.50
CA TYR A 142 -1.02 -3.24 13.45
C TYR A 142 -0.65 -4.47 14.28
N ALA A 143 -1.63 -5.17 14.84
CA ALA A 143 -1.41 -6.38 15.62
C ALA A 143 -0.65 -7.44 14.82
N GLY A 144 -1.07 -7.68 13.58
CA GLY A 144 -0.39 -8.60 12.67
C GLY A 144 1.03 -8.16 12.34
N GLY A 145 1.24 -6.89 12.02
CA GLY A 145 2.56 -6.32 11.75
C GLY A 145 3.53 -6.46 12.95
N VAL A 146 3.03 -6.19 14.17
CA VAL A 146 3.80 -6.41 15.41
C VAL A 146 4.15 -7.88 15.60
N VAL A 147 3.19 -8.79 15.41
CA VAL A 147 3.43 -10.25 15.50
C VAL A 147 4.49 -10.67 14.48
N GLY A 148 4.39 -10.23 13.22
CA GLY A 148 5.39 -10.53 12.18
C GLY A 148 6.79 -10.06 12.56
N SER A 149 6.93 -8.82 13.03
CA SER A 149 8.20 -8.25 13.50
C SER A 149 8.72 -8.96 14.78
N TRP A 150 7.83 -9.36 15.69
CA TRP A 150 8.18 -10.09 16.89
C TRP A 150 8.70 -11.51 16.57
N VAL A 151 8.01 -12.24 15.67
CA VAL A 151 8.46 -13.58 15.21
C VAL A 151 9.84 -13.47 14.57
N TRP A 152 10.07 -12.45 13.71
CA TRP A 152 11.39 -12.19 13.16
C TRP A 152 12.44 -12.02 14.26
N SER A 153 12.16 -11.24 15.30
CA SER A 153 13.10 -10.98 16.39
C SER A 153 13.44 -12.24 17.22
N LYS A 154 12.49 -13.17 17.34
CA LYS A 154 12.66 -14.43 18.11
C LYS A 154 13.40 -15.51 17.32
N LEU A 155 13.17 -15.59 16.01
CA LEU A 155 13.89 -16.54 15.15
C LEU A 155 15.35 -16.12 14.90
N GLY A 156 15.67 -14.84 15.10
CA GLY A 156 17.02 -14.28 15.11
C GLY A 156 17.63 -14.08 13.74
N SER A 157 18.61 -13.19 13.68
CA SER A 157 19.36 -12.79 12.47
C SER A 157 20.20 -13.91 11.81
N ARG A 158 20.30 -15.08 12.44
CA ARG A 158 21.02 -16.23 11.85
C ARG A 158 20.26 -16.92 10.72
N ARG A 159 18.92 -16.74 10.64
CA ARG A 159 18.04 -17.39 9.67
C ARG A 159 17.25 -16.42 8.81
N LEU A 160 17.08 -15.17 9.25
CA LEU A 160 16.23 -14.15 8.61
C LEU A 160 17.01 -12.84 8.44
N THR A 161 16.87 -12.21 7.28
CA THR A 161 17.47 -10.91 6.94
C THR A 161 16.59 -9.75 7.42
N LEU A 162 17.04 -8.50 7.28
CA LEU A 162 16.23 -7.31 7.55
C LEU A 162 15.07 -7.18 6.53
N ASP A 163 15.30 -7.56 5.29
CA ASP A 163 14.23 -7.61 4.28
C ASP A 163 13.15 -8.63 4.65
N ASP A 164 13.53 -9.79 5.19
CA ASP A 164 12.57 -10.77 5.70
C ASP A 164 11.67 -10.17 6.81
N ARG A 165 12.20 -9.22 7.60
CA ARG A 165 11.39 -8.52 8.61
C ARG A 165 10.28 -7.68 7.97
N ARG A 166 10.59 -6.92 6.93
CA ARG A 166 9.61 -6.11 6.19
C ARG A 166 8.51 -7.00 5.60
N ILE A 167 8.92 -8.12 5.00
CA ILE A 167 8.01 -9.12 4.43
C ILE A 167 7.10 -9.71 5.53
N LEU A 168 7.64 -10.04 6.71
CA LEU A 168 6.85 -10.59 7.82
C LEU A 168 5.89 -9.57 8.44
N VAL A 169 6.24 -8.29 8.44
CA VAL A 169 5.31 -7.22 8.85
C VAL A 169 4.09 -7.19 7.93
N LEU A 170 4.29 -7.26 6.60
CA LEU A 170 3.17 -7.32 5.66
C LEU A 170 2.39 -8.65 5.73
N ALA A 171 3.07 -9.77 5.89
CA ALA A 171 2.42 -11.07 6.07
C ALA A 171 1.52 -11.09 7.33
N GLY A 172 1.99 -10.45 8.40
CA GLY A 172 1.19 -10.24 9.60
C GLY A 172 0.00 -9.30 9.36
N ALA A 173 0.21 -8.19 8.63
CA ALA A 173 -0.86 -7.28 8.24
C ALA A 173 -1.94 -7.98 7.41
N ALA A 174 -1.54 -8.82 6.45
CA ALA A 174 -2.45 -9.67 5.66
C ALA A 174 -3.26 -10.61 6.56
N ALA A 175 -2.60 -11.23 7.55
CA ALA A 175 -3.25 -12.08 8.54
C ALA A 175 -4.27 -11.30 9.37
N GLY A 176 -3.95 -10.06 9.77
CA GLY A 176 -4.85 -9.19 10.54
C GLY A 176 -6.14 -8.88 9.80
N ILE A 177 -6.05 -8.48 8.52
CA ILE A 177 -7.21 -8.20 7.65
C ILE A 177 -7.98 -9.50 7.34
N GLY A 178 -7.25 -10.56 6.97
CA GLY A 178 -7.84 -11.84 6.62
C GLY A 178 -8.70 -12.44 7.76
N ALA A 179 -8.26 -12.25 9.01
CA ALA A 179 -9.03 -12.63 10.17
C ALA A 179 -10.23 -11.70 10.40
N VAL A 180 -9.99 -10.40 10.64
CA VAL A 180 -11.04 -9.48 11.12
C VAL A 180 -12.23 -9.38 10.18
N PHE A 181 -12.02 -9.58 8.88
CA PHE A 181 -13.08 -9.56 7.87
C PHE A 181 -13.55 -10.94 7.41
N LYS A 182 -12.93 -12.01 7.90
CA LYS A 182 -13.14 -13.37 7.38
C LYS A 182 -12.94 -13.46 5.87
N ALA A 183 -11.95 -12.70 5.36
CA ALA A 183 -11.70 -12.46 3.96
C ALA A 183 -10.18 -12.57 3.68
N PRO A 184 -9.64 -13.82 3.56
CA PRO A 184 -8.19 -14.03 3.43
C PRO A 184 -7.61 -13.45 2.15
N LEU A 185 -8.28 -13.54 1.00
CA LEU A 185 -7.81 -12.98 -0.26
C LEU A 185 -7.73 -11.45 -0.19
N THR A 186 -8.72 -10.81 0.43
CA THR A 186 -8.70 -9.37 0.71
C THR A 186 -7.50 -8.99 1.56
N GLY A 187 -7.22 -9.77 2.61
CA GLY A 187 -6.07 -9.54 3.49
C GLY A 187 -4.75 -9.58 2.72
N ILE A 188 -4.57 -10.57 1.85
CA ILE A 188 -3.40 -10.72 1.00
C ILE A 188 -3.25 -9.49 0.09
N ILE A 189 -4.27 -9.21 -0.71
CA ILE A 189 -4.21 -8.13 -1.71
C ILE A 189 -4.04 -6.77 -1.04
N PHE A 190 -4.76 -6.50 0.06
CA PHE A 190 -4.63 -5.25 0.81
C PHE A 190 -3.21 -5.05 1.33
N ALA A 191 -2.60 -6.06 1.94
CA ALA A 191 -1.24 -5.94 2.44
C ALA A 191 -0.22 -5.69 1.32
N LEU A 192 -0.45 -6.21 0.12
CA LEU A 192 0.41 -5.97 -1.04
C LEU A 192 0.20 -4.58 -1.66
N GLU A 193 -1.03 -4.08 -1.71
CA GLU A 193 -1.36 -2.77 -2.30
C GLU A 193 -1.09 -1.60 -1.36
N VAL A 194 -1.40 -1.75 -0.07
CA VAL A 194 -1.45 -0.62 0.87
C VAL A 194 -0.13 0.15 1.06
N PRO A 195 1.08 -0.42 0.89
CA PRO A 195 2.33 0.35 0.99
C PRO A 195 2.52 1.37 -0.14
N PHE A 196 1.85 1.17 -1.27
CA PHE A 196 2.02 1.95 -2.48
C PHE A 196 0.70 2.57 -2.95
N LYS A 197 0.79 3.59 -3.81
CA LYS A 197 -0.38 4.16 -4.50
C LYS A 197 -0.65 3.47 -5.84
N ASP A 198 0.38 2.97 -6.51
CA ASP A 198 0.36 2.48 -7.89
C ASP A 198 1.24 1.23 -8.14
N ASP A 199 1.71 0.57 -7.07
CA ASP A 199 2.53 -0.64 -7.15
C ASP A 199 2.10 -1.69 -6.11
N LEU A 200 2.74 -2.86 -6.13
CA LEU A 200 2.48 -4.00 -5.23
C LEU A 200 3.77 -4.49 -4.58
N ALA A 201 3.68 -4.88 -3.32
CA ALA A 201 4.77 -5.53 -2.57
C ALA A 201 4.89 -7.02 -2.94
N HIS A 202 5.37 -7.33 -4.15
CA HIS A 202 5.38 -8.69 -4.72
C HIS A 202 6.14 -9.72 -3.90
N ASP A 203 7.20 -9.32 -3.22
CA ASP A 203 8.05 -10.18 -2.38
C ASP A 203 7.31 -10.73 -1.15
N ALA A 204 6.28 -10.04 -0.68
CA ALA A 204 5.46 -10.47 0.43
C ALA A 204 4.30 -11.42 0.04
N LEU A 205 4.12 -11.75 -1.25
CA LEU A 205 2.96 -12.52 -1.74
C LEU A 205 2.82 -13.88 -1.05
N ILE A 206 3.84 -14.73 -1.10
CA ILE A 206 3.78 -16.10 -0.55
C ILE A 206 3.60 -16.09 0.98
N PRO A 207 4.39 -15.32 1.76
CA PRO A 207 4.17 -15.21 3.20
C PRO A 207 2.79 -14.67 3.58
N SER A 208 2.29 -13.67 2.87
CA SER A 208 0.96 -13.09 3.09
C SER A 208 -0.16 -14.08 2.83
N LEU A 209 -0.03 -14.88 1.75
CA LEU A 209 -1.01 -15.91 1.40
C LEU A 209 -1.15 -16.95 2.52
N VAL A 210 -0.03 -17.49 2.99
CA VAL A 210 -0.04 -18.50 4.06
C VAL A 210 -0.56 -17.89 5.37
N SER A 211 -0.05 -16.73 5.77
CA SER A 211 -0.43 -16.10 7.03
C SER A 211 -1.90 -15.70 7.07
N ALA A 212 -2.44 -15.13 5.99
CA ALA A 212 -3.85 -14.73 5.94
C ALA A 212 -4.80 -15.92 6.00
N VAL A 213 -4.50 -17.01 5.26
CA VAL A 213 -5.32 -18.23 5.29
C VAL A 213 -5.30 -18.87 6.67
N VAL A 214 -4.12 -19.02 7.29
CA VAL A 214 -4.00 -19.60 8.64
C VAL A 214 -4.72 -18.74 9.68
N SER A 215 -4.60 -17.42 9.60
CA SER A 215 -5.28 -16.49 10.50
C SER A 215 -6.80 -16.55 10.35
N TYR A 216 -7.31 -16.60 9.12
CA TYR A 216 -8.71 -16.81 8.82
C TYR A 216 -9.22 -18.12 9.41
N LEU A 217 -8.52 -19.26 9.18
CA LEU A 217 -8.90 -20.56 9.73
C LEU A 217 -8.91 -20.54 11.26
N THR A 218 -7.97 -19.86 11.88
CA THR A 218 -7.91 -19.70 13.35
C THR A 218 -9.13 -18.94 13.85
N LEU A 219 -9.50 -17.83 13.20
CA LEU A 219 -10.66 -17.04 13.63
C LEU A 219 -11.97 -17.79 13.43
N ILE A 220 -12.19 -18.42 12.26
CA ILE A 220 -13.45 -19.14 12.02
C ILE A 220 -13.64 -20.39 12.89
N ALA A 221 -12.57 -20.97 13.39
CA ALA A 221 -12.62 -22.04 14.38
C ALA A 221 -13.20 -21.55 15.73
N ILE A 222 -13.10 -20.24 16.02
CA ILE A 222 -13.61 -19.62 17.25
C ILE A 222 -14.99 -18.98 17.04
N ASP A 223 -15.16 -18.21 15.96
CA ASP A 223 -16.33 -17.35 15.72
C ASP A 223 -17.23 -17.82 14.54
N GLY A 224 -16.91 -18.97 13.92
CA GLY A 224 -17.67 -19.51 12.79
C GLY A 224 -17.43 -18.80 11.46
N SER A 225 -17.91 -19.42 10.36
CA SER A 225 -17.61 -19.02 8.98
C SER A 225 -18.70 -18.18 8.30
N GLN A 226 -19.61 -17.55 9.07
CA GLN A 226 -20.67 -16.72 8.48
C GLN A 226 -20.05 -15.49 7.77
N PRO A 227 -20.54 -15.13 6.55
CA PRO A 227 -20.07 -13.94 5.85
C PRO A 227 -20.41 -12.68 6.65
N LEU A 228 -19.59 -11.64 6.47
CA LEU A 228 -19.74 -10.39 7.22
C LEU A 228 -21.05 -9.65 6.87
N PHE A 229 -21.46 -9.73 5.60
CA PHE A 229 -22.68 -9.09 5.11
C PHE A 229 -23.59 -10.10 4.40
N LYS A 230 -24.90 -10.00 4.65
CA LYS A 230 -25.92 -10.81 3.98
C LYS A 230 -26.51 -10.02 2.81
N PHE A 231 -26.01 -10.26 1.61
CA PHE A 231 -26.54 -9.65 0.39
C PHE A 231 -27.71 -10.48 -0.20
N PRO A 232 -28.66 -9.83 -0.88
CA PRO A 232 -29.69 -10.55 -1.61
C PRO A 232 -29.07 -11.39 -2.72
N GLY A 233 -29.70 -12.55 -3.02
CA GLY A 233 -29.17 -13.61 -3.88
C GLY A 233 -28.80 -13.21 -5.31
N ILE A 234 -28.99 -14.12 -6.27
CA ILE A 234 -28.47 -14.03 -7.65
C ILE A 234 -28.88 -12.72 -8.34
N VAL A 235 -27.89 -11.92 -8.75
CA VAL A 235 -28.08 -10.69 -9.54
C VAL A 235 -27.91 -11.04 -11.02
N SER A 236 -28.91 -10.72 -11.85
CA SER A 236 -28.78 -10.74 -13.31
C SER A 236 -28.12 -9.43 -13.78
N LEU A 237 -26.95 -9.51 -14.38
CA LEU A 237 -26.22 -8.33 -14.87
C LEU A 237 -26.69 -7.93 -16.26
N SER A 238 -26.97 -6.64 -16.45
CA SER A 238 -27.24 -6.01 -17.73
C SER A 238 -26.12 -5.03 -18.13
N LEU A 239 -26.05 -4.66 -19.40
CA LEU A 239 -25.14 -3.59 -19.85
C LEU A 239 -25.43 -2.26 -19.16
N ALA A 240 -26.69 -1.99 -18.82
CA ALA A 240 -27.08 -0.79 -18.08
C ALA A 240 -26.51 -0.78 -16.66
N ASP A 241 -26.49 -1.93 -15.97
CA ASP A 241 -25.87 -2.06 -14.63
C ASP A 241 -24.35 -1.77 -14.68
N ILE A 242 -23.68 -2.22 -15.75
CA ILE A 242 -22.25 -1.96 -15.98
C ILE A 242 -22.01 -0.46 -16.19
N ALA A 243 -22.80 0.18 -17.06
CA ALA A 243 -22.71 1.62 -17.30
C ALA A 243 -23.03 2.43 -16.02
N GLY A 244 -24.07 2.03 -15.28
CA GLY A 244 -24.42 2.63 -13.99
C GLY A 244 -23.30 2.50 -12.96
N SER A 245 -22.60 1.37 -12.96
CA SER A 245 -21.45 1.16 -12.06
C SER A 245 -20.32 2.14 -12.34
N ALA A 246 -20.03 2.47 -13.60
CA ALA A 246 -19.05 3.48 -13.95
C ALA A 246 -19.45 4.88 -13.44
N VAL A 247 -20.74 5.25 -13.59
CA VAL A 247 -21.28 6.53 -13.09
C VAL A 247 -21.20 6.59 -11.57
N LEU A 248 -21.59 5.51 -10.88
CA LEU A 248 -21.43 5.41 -9.42
C LEU A 248 -19.97 5.51 -8.99
N GLY A 249 -19.03 4.95 -9.79
CA GLY A 249 -17.60 5.11 -9.59
C GLY A 249 -17.16 6.58 -9.55
N VAL A 250 -17.66 7.42 -10.46
CA VAL A 250 -17.39 8.87 -10.42
C VAL A 250 -17.94 9.49 -9.14
N MET A 251 -19.18 9.18 -8.76
CA MET A 251 -19.80 9.71 -7.54
C MET A 251 -19.04 9.30 -6.28
N CYS A 252 -18.62 8.04 -6.18
CA CYS A 252 -17.82 7.54 -5.05
C CYS A 252 -16.41 8.16 -5.02
N GLY A 253 -15.77 8.36 -6.18
CA GLY A 253 -14.48 9.04 -6.28
C GLY A 253 -14.54 10.47 -5.75
N LEU A 254 -15.56 11.24 -6.13
CA LEU A 254 -15.81 12.59 -5.61
C LEU A 254 -16.15 12.56 -4.11
N GLY A 255 -16.97 11.60 -3.66
CA GLY A 255 -17.28 11.40 -2.24
C GLY A 255 -16.04 11.09 -1.39
N ALA A 256 -15.13 10.27 -1.91
CA ALA A 256 -13.87 9.95 -1.26
C ALA A 256 -12.94 11.19 -1.17
N LEU A 257 -12.87 12.02 -2.21
CA LEU A 257 -12.14 13.30 -2.16
C LEU A 257 -12.69 14.22 -1.08
N ILE A 258 -14.01 14.34 -0.98
CA ILE A 258 -14.67 15.13 0.09
C ILE A 258 -14.28 14.54 1.46
N PHE A 259 -14.34 13.23 1.63
CA PHE A 259 -13.95 12.58 2.89
C PHE A 259 -12.50 12.85 3.24
N ILE A 260 -11.55 12.65 2.32
CA ILE A 260 -10.12 12.91 2.53
C ILE A 260 -9.90 14.38 2.95
N PHE A 261 -10.53 15.30 2.23
CA PHE A 261 -10.45 16.73 2.53
C PHE A 261 -10.97 17.05 3.95
N VAL A 262 -12.17 16.58 4.28
CA VAL A 262 -12.76 16.82 5.60
C VAL A 262 -11.95 16.18 6.72
N TYR A 263 -11.51 14.93 6.54
CA TYR A 263 -10.71 14.21 7.52
C TYR A 263 -9.40 14.92 7.85
N ARG A 264 -8.64 15.32 6.81
CA ARG A 264 -7.38 16.03 6.97
C ARG A 264 -7.57 17.40 7.63
N ASN A 265 -8.55 18.17 7.16
CA ASN A 265 -8.84 19.49 7.74
C ASN A 265 -9.34 19.39 9.18
N THR A 266 -10.16 18.38 9.52
CA THR A 266 -10.60 18.13 10.89
C THR A 266 -9.42 17.81 11.81
N THR A 267 -8.50 16.98 11.37
CA THR A 267 -7.28 16.65 12.13
C THR A 267 -6.42 17.90 12.38
N LEU A 268 -6.23 18.72 11.36
CA LEU A 268 -5.52 20.00 11.48
C LEU A 268 -6.27 20.99 12.39
N PHE A 269 -7.58 21.12 12.24
CA PHE A 269 -8.42 22.00 13.04
C PHE A 269 -8.37 21.64 14.53
N VAL A 270 -8.62 20.38 14.88
CA VAL A 270 -8.55 19.91 16.27
C VAL A 270 -7.12 20.05 16.83
N GLY A 271 -6.09 19.83 15.98
CA GLY A 271 -4.69 20.07 16.32
C GLY A 271 -4.40 21.51 16.70
N LYS A 272 -5.00 22.48 16.01
CA LYS A 272 -4.85 23.93 16.27
C LYS A 272 -5.58 24.41 17.53
N ILE A 273 -6.71 23.80 17.90
CA ILE A 273 -7.47 24.18 19.11
C ILE A 273 -6.61 23.99 20.36
N SER A 274 -5.94 22.87 20.50
CA SER A 274 -5.08 22.59 21.65
C SER A 274 -4.08 21.47 21.38
N SER A 275 -2.91 21.57 21.99
CA SER A 275 -1.94 20.45 22.05
C SER A 275 -2.35 19.39 23.10
N LYS A 276 -3.22 19.76 24.06
CA LYS A 276 -3.61 18.89 25.17
C LYS A 276 -4.63 17.84 24.73
N PHE A 277 -4.32 16.56 24.96
CA PHE A 277 -5.15 15.44 24.50
C PHE A 277 -6.59 15.49 25.05
N TYR A 278 -6.79 15.88 26.30
CA TYR A 278 -8.12 15.94 26.91
C TYR A 278 -9.04 16.99 26.26
N VAL A 279 -8.48 18.11 25.78
CA VAL A 279 -9.24 19.12 25.03
C VAL A 279 -9.65 18.56 23.68
N LYS A 280 -8.73 17.88 22.99
CA LYS A 280 -9.02 17.20 21.71
C LYS A 280 -10.11 16.14 21.89
N ALA A 281 -9.99 15.30 22.94
CA ALA A 281 -10.99 14.28 23.28
C ALA A 281 -12.38 14.90 23.53
N PHE A 282 -12.44 16.00 24.25
CA PHE A 282 -13.68 16.70 24.51
C PHE A 282 -14.34 17.24 23.24
N VAL A 283 -13.58 17.91 22.36
CA VAL A 283 -14.08 18.39 21.07
C VAL A 283 -14.60 17.23 20.21
N GLY A 284 -13.83 16.14 20.10
CA GLY A 284 -14.26 14.93 19.40
C GLY A 284 -15.55 14.35 19.99
N ALA A 285 -15.60 14.21 21.32
CA ALA A 285 -16.77 13.66 22.02
C ALA A 285 -18.04 14.50 21.81
N VAL A 286 -17.95 15.82 21.85
CA VAL A 286 -19.11 16.73 21.62
C VAL A 286 -19.70 16.50 20.24
N VAL A 287 -18.86 16.47 19.19
CA VAL A 287 -19.33 16.31 17.80
C VAL A 287 -19.84 14.89 17.57
N VAL A 288 -19.08 13.87 17.95
CA VAL A 288 -19.45 12.46 17.73
C VAL A 288 -20.73 12.11 18.50
N SER A 289 -20.85 12.56 19.75
CA SER A 289 -22.07 12.32 20.54
C SER A 289 -23.26 13.09 19.99
N GLY A 290 -23.08 14.34 19.54
CA GLY A 290 -24.13 15.10 18.87
C GLY A 290 -24.70 14.38 17.67
N ILE A 291 -23.82 13.82 16.82
CA ILE A 291 -24.19 12.99 15.66
C ILE A 291 -24.94 11.73 16.12
N GLY A 292 -24.45 11.04 17.15
CA GLY A 292 -25.10 9.85 17.71
C GLY A 292 -26.49 10.17 18.26
N ILE A 293 -26.65 11.28 18.98
CA ILE A 293 -27.94 11.75 19.52
C ILE A 293 -28.93 12.05 18.38
N ILE A 294 -28.52 12.77 17.35
CA ILE A 294 -29.36 13.05 16.17
C ILE A 294 -29.78 11.75 15.51
N SER A 295 -28.85 10.80 15.33
CA SER A 295 -29.16 9.49 14.74
C SER A 295 -30.20 8.69 15.58
N VAL A 296 -30.07 8.70 16.91
CA VAL A 296 -31.04 8.02 17.78
C VAL A 296 -32.42 8.68 17.73
N ILE A 297 -32.48 10.03 17.73
CA ILE A 297 -33.75 10.76 17.64
C ILE A 297 -34.46 10.49 16.30
N THR A 298 -33.72 10.42 15.19
CA THR A 298 -34.30 10.30 13.85
C THR A 298 -34.52 8.85 13.41
N LEU A 299 -33.63 7.93 13.81
CA LEU A 299 -33.56 6.55 13.31
C LEU A 299 -33.67 5.50 14.43
N HIS A 300 -33.85 5.93 15.68
CA HIS A 300 -33.93 5.05 16.86
C HIS A 300 -32.70 4.18 17.14
N ARG A 301 -31.59 4.42 16.42
CA ARG A 301 -30.30 3.73 16.57
C ARG A 301 -29.11 4.66 16.26
N PRO A 302 -27.95 4.45 16.91
CA PRO A 302 -26.76 5.27 16.70
C PRO A 302 -25.91 4.78 15.49
N TYR A 303 -26.51 4.62 14.31
CA TYR A 303 -25.87 4.03 13.12
C TYR A 303 -24.47 4.56 12.76
N PRO A 304 -24.16 5.90 12.89
CA PRO A 304 -22.83 6.41 12.55
C PRO A 304 -21.75 6.09 13.57
N LEU A 305 -22.11 5.66 14.79
CA LEU A 305 -21.16 5.37 15.87
C LEU A 305 -20.61 3.94 15.78
N GLY A 306 -19.45 3.72 16.40
CA GLY A 306 -18.76 2.43 16.40
C GLY A 306 -18.40 1.94 15.01
N ILE A 307 -18.46 0.63 14.80
CA ILE A 307 -18.09 -0.04 13.54
C ILE A 307 -19.09 0.25 12.43
N SER A 308 -20.40 0.31 12.76
CA SER A 308 -21.50 0.66 11.83
C SER A 308 -21.85 -0.40 10.78
N TYR A 309 -21.65 -1.68 11.04
CA TYR A 309 -22.10 -2.74 10.11
C TYR A 309 -23.61 -2.70 9.88
N ASP A 310 -24.40 -2.33 10.89
CA ASP A 310 -25.86 -2.17 10.78
C ASP A 310 -26.27 -1.15 9.71
N LEU A 311 -25.41 -0.15 9.40
CA LEU A 311 -25.69 0.82 8.35
C LEU A 311 -25.63 0.18 6.96
N VAL A 312 -24.75 -0.79 6.73
CA VAL A 312 -24.74 -1.56 5.48
C VAL A 312 -26.03 -2.35 5.31
N SER A 313 -26.51 -2.98 6.38
CA SER A 313 -27.79 -3.69 6.38
C SER A 313 -28.96 -2.75 6.10
N LEU A 314 -28.95 -1.54 6.66
CA LEU A 314 -29.95 -0.50 6.38
C LEU A 314 -29.87 -0.01 4.92
N ALA A 315 -28.67 0.15 4.36
CA ALA A 315 -28.46 0.54 2.97
C ALA A 315 -28.96 -0.51 1.97
N LEU A 316 -28.93 -1.80 2.36
CA LEU A 316 -29.50 -2.89 1.55
C LEU A 316 -31.04 -2.91 1.54
N SER A 317 -31.69 -2.22 2.47
CA SER A 317 -33.15 -2.16 2.52
C SER A 317 -33.70 -1.17 1.47
N PRO A 318 -34.53 -1.62 0.52
CA PRO A 318 -35.08 -0.74 -0.52
C PRO A 318 -36.11 0.27 0.04
N THR A 319 -36.54 0.12 1.28
CA THR A 319 -37.50 1.01 1.95
C THR A 319 -36.85 2.18 2.65
N THR A 320 -35.53 2.24 2.70
CA THR A 320 -34.80 3.35 3.35
C THR A 320 -34.94 4.62 2.53
N LEU A 321 -35.38 5.72 3.14
CA LEU A 321 -35.57 6.98 2.47
C LEU A 321 -34.24 7.52 1.92
N LEU A 322 -34.26 8.11 0.72
CA LEU A 322 -33.08 8.70 0.06
C LEU A 322 -32.41 9.76 0.93
N GLY A 323 -33.20 10.63 1.59
CA GLY A 323 -32.68 11.66 2.50
C GLY A 323 -31.95 11.04 3.70
N THR A 324 -32.41 9.89 4.20
CA THR A 324 -31.74 9.15 5.29
C THR A 324 -30.39 8.62 4.86
N LEU A 325 -30.25 8.10 3.64
CA LEU A 325 -28.97 7.60 3.12
C LEU A 325 -27.91 8.71 3.01
N LEU A 326 -28.29 9.87 2.47
CA LEU A 326 -27.40 11.04 2.40
C LEU A 326 -27.06 11.58 3.80
N MET A 327 -28.04 11.64 4.70
CA MET A 327 -27.81 12.04 6.09
C MET A 327 -26.80 11.11 6.77
N LEU A 328 -26.96 9.80 6.63
CA LEU A 328 -26.05 8.79 7.19
C LEU A 328 -24.64 8.86 6.59
N PHE A 329 -24.52 9.11 5.28
CA PHE A 329 -23.24 9.37 4.64
C PHE A 329 -22.51 10.54 5.30
N ILE A 330 -23.18 11.70 5.44
CA ILE A 330 -22.59 12.89 6.05
C ILE A 330 -22.26 12.66 7.52
N MET A 331 -23.16 12.03 8.26
CA MET A 331 -22.97 11.72 9.67
C MET A 331 -21.77 10.78 9.88
N LYS A 332 -21.64 9.72 9.06
CA LYS A 332 -20.51 8.79 9.16
C LYS A 332 -19.20 9.48 8.82
N LEU A 333 -19.18 10.30 7.77
CA LEU A 333 -18.04 11.10 7.35
C LEU A 333 -17.55 12.01 8.50
N LEU A 334 -18.45 12.76 9.11
CA LEU A 334 -18.11 13.68 10.21
C LEU A 334 -17.73 12.91 11.49
N ALA A 335 -18.50 11.90 11.89
CA ALA A 335 -18.22 11.11 13.08
C ALA A 335 -16.84 10.46 13.02
N THR A 336 -16.47 9.86 11.88
CA THR A 336 -15.15 9.25 11.69
C THR A 336 -14.03 10.31 11.70
N SER A 337 -14.24 11.43 11.00
CA SER A 337 -13.25 12.51 10.94
C SER A 337 -12.97 13.10 12.33
N PHE A 338 -13.99 13.32 13.16
CA PHE A 338 -13.81 13.85 14.51
C PHE A 338 -13.33 12.80 15.51
N THR A 339 -13.70 11.53 15.36
CA THR A 339 -13.16 10.45 16.21
C THR A 339 -11.65 10.34 16.02
N LEU A 340 -11.19 10.08 14.79
CA LEU A 340 -9.78 9.82 14.48
C LEU A 340 -8.95 11.11 14.45
N GLY A 341 -9.53 12.23 14.04
CA GLY A 341 -8.89 13.55 14.05
C GLY A 341 -8.69 14.13 15.46
N SER A 342 -9.36 13.58 16.50
CA SER A 342 -9.19 13.98 17.90
C SER A 342 -8.18 13.10 18.64
N THR A 343 -8.64 12.11 19.39
CA THR A 343 -7.81 11.20 20.20
C THR A 343 -8.13 9.73 19.99
N GLY A 344 -9.10 9.43 19.13
CA GLY A 344 -9.48 8.06 18.85
C GLY A 344 -8.40 7.29 18.06
N ASP A 345 -8.35 5.99 18.30
CA ASP A 345 -7.54 5.01 17.56
C ASP A 345 -8.47 4.02 16.86
N GLY A 346 -8.15 3.66 15.62
CA GLY A 346 -8.95 2.74 14.82
C GLY A 346 -8.66 2.84 13.34
N GLY A 347 -9.40 2.06 12.54
CA GLY A 347 -9.26 2.01 11.10
C GLY A 347 -10.23 2.93 10.36
N ILE A 348 -9.88 3.24 9.12
CA ILE A 348 -10.68 4.09 8.20
C ILE A 348 -11.32 3.24 7.09
N PHE A 349 -10.97 1.97 6.97
CA PHE A 349 -11.43 1.06 5.91
C PHE A 349 -12.96 0.83 6.01
N ILE A 350 -13.45 0.33 7.15
CA ILE A 350 -14.90 0.12 7.34
C ILE A 350 -15.72 1.41 7.25
N PRO A 351 -15.33 2.54 7.83
CA PRO A 351 -16.00 3.81 7.56
C PRO A 351 -16.18 4.13 6.07
N GLN A 352 -15.18 3.86 5.22
CA GLN A 352 -15.27 4.07 3.78
C GLN A 352 -16.25 3.09 3.12
N ILE A 353 -16.20 1.82 3.50
CA ILE A 353 -17.17 0.80 3.06
C ILE A 353 -18.60 1.24 3.37
N VAL A 354 -18.85 1.71 4.57
CA VAL A 354 -20.16 2.15 5.03
C VAL A 354 -20.64 3.40 4.28
N MET A 355 -19.76 4.36 4.04
CA MET A 355 -20.07 5.54 3.23
C MET A 355 -20.35 5.17 1.77
N GLY A 356 -19.57 4.26 1.22
CA GLY A 356 -19.79 3.71 -0.12
C GLY A 356 -21.13 2.96 -0.24
N ALA A 357 -21.50 2.17 0.77
CA ALA A 357 -22.78 1.49 0.83
C ALA A 357 -23.97 2.48 0.80
N ALA A 358 -23.89 3.56 1.57
CA ALA A 358 -24.92 4.60 1.59
C ALA A 358 -25.08 5.30 0.23
N LEU A 359 -23.97 5.68 -0.42
CA LEU A 359 -23.99 6.29 -1.77
C LEU A 359 -24.47 5.30 -2.83
N GLY A 360 -24.03 4.04 -2.75
CA GLY A 360 -24.45 2.98 -3.66
C GLY A 360 -25.95 2.70 -3.55
N SER A 361 -26.50 2.65 -2.33
CA SER A 361 -27.94 2.53 -2.10
C SER A 361 -28.72 3.73 -2.64
N PHE A 362 -28.24 4.95 -2.35
CA PHE A 362 -28.85 6.18 -2.88
C PHE A 362 -28.93 6.18 -4.40
N PHE A 363 -27.83 5.86 -5.07
CA PHE A 363 -27.78 5.76 -6.53
C PHE A 363 -28.67 4.63 -7.06
N GLY A 364 -28.58 3.44 -6.45
CA GLY A 364 -29.35 2.26 -6.87
C GLY A 364 -30.84 2.47 -6.76
N GLN A 365 -31.34 3.08 -5.68
CA GLN A 365 -32.78 3.35 -5.51
C GLN A 365 -33.32 4.34 -6.55
N ILE A 366 -32.54 5.31 -7.00
CA ILE A 366 -32.98 6.31 -7.99
C ILE A 366 -32.99 5.71 -9.40
N PHE A 367 -31.89 5.06 -9.79
CA PHE A 367 -31.67 4.68 -11.19
C PHE A 367 -31.89 3.19 -11.47
N TYR A 368 -31.75 2.32 -10.45
CA TYR A 368 -31.76 0.85 -10.59
C TYR A 368 -32.50 0.18 -9.43
N PRO A 369 -33.78 0.48 -9.21
CA PRO A 369 -34.51 0.01 -8.02
C PRO A 369 -34.60 -1.53 -7.92
N ALA A 370 -34.48 -2.25 -9.04
CA ALA A 370 -34.46 -3.72 -9.05
C ALA A 370 -33.14 -4.32 -8.54
N ASN A 371 -32.02 -3.56 -8.61
CA ASN A 371 -30.68 -4.04 -8.32
C ASN A 371 -29.97 -3.20 -7.24
N VAL A 372 -30.68 -2.67 -6.25
CA VAL A 372 -30.11 -1.83 -5.18
C VAL A 372 -28.93 -2.52 -4.49
N GLY A 373 -29.04 -3.82 -4.18
CA GLY A 373 -27.97 -4.58 -3.56
C GLY A 373 -26.67 -4.62 -4.38
N LEU A 374 -26.76 -4.68 -5.72
CA LEU A 374 -25.60 -4.56 -6.60
C LEU A 374 -24.89 -3.23 -6.40
N PHE A 375 -25.65 -2.13 -6.45
CA PHE A 375 -25.05 -0.80 -6.34
C PHE A 375 -24.53 -0.50 -4.92
N VAL A 376 -25.10 -1.09 -3.88
CA VAL A 376 -24.51 -1.06 -2.53
C VAL A 376 -23.13 -1.70 -2.55
N ALA A 377 -23.00 -2.92 -3.10
CA ALA A 377 -21.72 -3.63 -3.20
C ALA A 377 -20.68 -2.84 -4.04
N VAL A 378 -21.11 -2.34 -5.21
CA VAL A 378 -20.27 -1.52 -6.10
C VAL A 378 -19.82 -0.23 -5.41
N GLY A 379 -20.71 0.44 -4.68
CA GLY A 379 -20.39 1.64 -3.91
C GLY A 379 -19.36 1.38 -2.82
N MET A 380 -19.48 0.26 -2.09
CA MET A 380 -18.50 -0.18 -1.08
C MET A 380 -17.10 -0.30 -1.69
N ALA A 381 -16.97 -1.06 -2.80
CA ALA A 381 -15.69 -1.23 -3.49
C ALA A 381 -15.13 0.09 -4.02
N SER A 382 -15.97 0.88 -4.69
CA SER A 382 -15.53 2.12 -5.35
C SER A 382 -15.02 3.17 -4.36
N PHE A 383 -15.74 3.35 -3.25
CA PHE A 383 -15.34 4.34 -2.25
C PHE A 383 -14.01 3.97 -1.56
N LEU A 384 -13.84 2.69 -1.25
CA LEU A 384 -12.60 2.17 -0.68
C LEU A 384 -11.42 2.29 -1.66
N ALA A 385 -11.62 1.91 -2.92
CA ALA A 385 -10.61 2.02 -3.97
C ALA A 385 -10.09 3.44 -4.15
N ALA A 386 -10.99 4.43 -4.13
CA ALA A 386 -10.65 5.84 -4.22
C ALA A 386 -9.92 6.36 -2.97
N GLY A 387 -10.39 5.95 -1.79
CA GLY A 387 -9.91 6.50 -0.51
C GLY A 387 -8.56 5.95 -0.07
N PHE A 388 -8.33 4.62 -0.16
CA PHE A 388 -7.08 3.98 0.23
C PHE A 388 -6.09 3.74 -0.90
N LYS A 389 -6.49 3.95 -2.16
CA LYS A 389 -5.69 3.58 -3.34
C LYS A 389 -5.39 2.08 -3.42
N THR A 390 -6.36 1.26 -3.01
CA THR A 390 -6.29 -0.20 -3.03
C THR A 390 -7.46 -0.80 -3.83
N PRO A 391 -7.49 -0.62 -5.17
CA PRO A 391 -8.63 -1.02 -6.00
C PRO A 391 -8.84 -2.53 -6.02
N LEU A 392 -7.79 -3.34 -6.07
CA LEU A 392 -7.92 -4.80 -6.10
C LEU A 392 -8.41 -5.34 -4.75
N ALA A 393 -7.86 -4.82 -3.63
CA ALA A 393 -8.32 -5.19 -2.30
C ALA A 393 -9.78 -4.79 -2.06
N ALA A 394 -10.21 -3.64 -2.57
CA ALA A 394 -11.59 -3.18 -2.44
C ALA A 394 -12.58 -4.11 -3.15
N VAL A 395 -12.25 -4.57 -4.35
CA VAL A 395 -13.08 -5.48 -5.13
C VAL A 395 -13.09 -6.89 -4.52
N THR A 396 -11.93 -7.40 -4.10
CA THR A 396 -11.85 -8.71 -3.42
C THR A 396 -12.59 -8.72 -2.10
N PHE A 397 -12.55 -7.61 -1.34
CA PHE A 397 -13.34 -7.45 -0.11
C PHE A 397 -14.83 -7.64 -0.36
N VAL A 398 -15.38 -6.98 -1.38
CA VAL A 398 -16.79 -7.14 -1.72
C VAL A 398 -17.08 -8.56 -2.16
N ALA A 399 -16.26 -9.16 -3.01
CA ALA A 399 -16.47 -10.52 -3.50
C ALA A 399 -16.50 -11.58 -2.36
N GLU A 400 -15.59 -11.47 -1.38
CA GLU A 400 -15.49 -12.40 -0.26
C GLU A 400 -16.57 -12.16 0.80
N THR A 401 -16.85 -10.89 1.13
CA THR A 401 -17.75 -10.56 2.26
C THR A 401 -19.23 -10.61 1.88
N THR A 402 -19.57 -10.55 0.58
CA THR A 402 -20.94 -10.65 0.07
C THR A 402 -21.29 -12.05 -0.46
N ALA A 403 -20.30 -12.95 -0.51
CA ALA A 403 -20.41 -14.30 -1.10
C ALA A 403 -20.98 -14.31 -2.54
N GLY A 404 -20.74 -13.23 -3.32
CA GLY A 404 -21.30 -13.04 -4.65
C GLY A 404 -20.29 -12.72 -5.75
N PRO A 405 -19.85 -13.71 -6.58
CA PRO A 405 -18.95 -13.42 -7.70
C PRO A 405 -19.58 -12.50 -8.76
N ALA A 406 -20.89 -12.37 -8.80
CA ALA A 406 -21.62 -11.48 -9.70
C ALA A 406 -21.31 -9.99 -9.47
N TYR A 407 -20.90 -9.62 -8.26
CA TYR A 407 -20.53 -8.23 -7.94
C TYR A 407 -19.13 -7.83 -8.46
N LEU A 408 -18.31 -8.78 -8.85
CA LEU A 408 -16.89 -8.58 -9.16
C LEU A 408 -16.67 -7.66 -10.36
N ILE A 409 -17.29 -7.93 -11.51
CA ILE A 409 -17.10 -7.14 -12.74
C ILE A 409 -17.59 -5.69 -12.59
N PRO A 410 -18.84 -5.43 -12.10
CA PRO A 410 -19.29 -4.06 -11.87
C PRO A 410 -18.40 -3.31 -10.86
N SER A 411 -17.94 -3.99 -9.80
CA SER A 411 -17.05 -3.39 -8.80
C SER A 411 -15.67 -3.06 -9.35
N LEU A 412 -15.10 -3.89 -10.25
CA LEU A 412 -13.82 -3.61 -10.91
C LEU A 412 -13.90 -2.33 -11.75
N ILE A 413 -14.96 -2.18 -12.55
CA ILE A 413 -15.15 -1.01 -13.40
C ILE A 413 -15.30 0.25 -12.54
N ALA A 414 -16.18 0.20 -11.54
CA ALA A 414 -16.44 1.33 -10.69
C ALA A 414 -15.22 1.69 -9.80
N ALA A 415 -14.47 0.69 -9.32
CA ALA A 415 -13.23 0.88 -8.58
C ALA A 415 -12.15 1.56 -9.45
N ALA A 416 -11.99 1.12 -10.70
CA ALA A 416 -11.04 1.73 -11.64
C ALA A 416 -11.40 3.19 -11.94
N VAL A 417 -12.69 3.48 -12.17
CA VAL A 417 -13.17 4.84 -12.41
C VAL A 417 -12.98 5.71 -11.18
N SER A 418 -13.38 5.25 -9.99
CA SER A 418 -13.28 6.01 -8.74
C SER A 418 -11.82 6.28 -8.36
N TYR A 419 -10.94 5.29 -8.54
CA TYR A 419 -9.49 5.43 -8.35
C TYR A 419 -8.91 6.52 -9.26
N SER A 420 -9.31 6.54 -10.55
CA SER A 420 -8.87 7.55 -11.52
C SER A 420 -9.40 8.95 -11.16
N VAL A 421 -10.68 9.07 -10.77
CA VAL A 421 -11.29 10.34 -10.37
C VAL A 421 -10.63 10.94 -9.12
N SER A 422 -10.23 10.10 -8.17
CA SER A 422 -9.57 10.57 -6.94
C SER A 422 -8.10 10.99 -7.14
N GLY A 423 -7.52 10.78 -8.32
CA GLY A 423 -6.14 11.14 -8.65
C GLY A 423 -5.14 10.55 -7.65
N GLU A 424 -4.21 11.33 -7.12
CA GLU A 424 -3.22 10.88 -6.12
C GLU A 424 -3.69 11.00 -4.66
N ALA A 425 -4.91 11.53 -4.43
CA ALA A 425 -5.41 11.71 -3.08
C ALA A 425 -5.65 10.36 -2.40
N SER A 426 -5.17 10.22 -1.16
CA SER A 426 -5.35 9.05 -0.31
C SER A 426 -5.60 9.47 1.13
N VAL A 427 -6.31 8.65 1.90
CA VAL A 427 -6.42 8.81 3.37
C VAL A 427 -5.09 8.51 4.06
N SER A 428 -4.25 7.69 3.43
CA SER A 428 -2.90 7.37 3.89
C SER A 428 -1.90 8.43 3.41
N GLU A 429 -1.03 8.89 4.32
CA GLU A 429 -0.04 9.94 4.02
C GLU A 429 1.33 9.34 3.62
N HIS A 430 1.58 8.08 4.00
CA HIS A 430 2.91 7.46 3.90
C HIS A 430 3.02 6.42 2.78
N GLN A 431 1.99 6.31 1.92
CA GLN A 431 2.07 5.50 0.71
C GLN A 431 3.06 6.10 -0.28
N LYS A 432 3.98 5.29 -0.77
CA LYS A 432 4.88 5.68 -1.87
C LYS A 432 4.16 5.60 -3.22
N LEU A 433 4.58 6.41 -4.21
CA LEU A 433 4.04 6.35 -5.57
C LEU A 433 4.49 5.09 -6.30
N ARG A 434 5.70 4.61 -6.01
CA ARG A 434 6.28 3.40 -6.59
C ARG A 434 7.37 2.86 -5.66
N ASP A 435 7.74 1.60 -5.82
CA ASP A 435 8.98 1.08 -5.23
C ASP A 435 10.17 1.70 -6.00
N GLU A 436 10.31 3.02 -5.89
CA GLU A 436 11.45 3.72 -6.42
C GLU A 436 12.68 3.21 -5.67
N VAL A 437 13.67 2.77 -6.43
CA VAL A 437 15.01 2.59 -5.90
C VAL A 437 15.37 3.91 -5.25
N ASP A 438 15.45 3.94 -3.92
CA ASP A 438 15.63 5.19 -3.17
C ASP A 438 17.02 5.73 -3.48
N ILE A 439 17.05 6.63 -4.47
CA ILE A 439 18.26 7.28 -4.95
C ILE A 439 18.78 8.29 -3.91
N SER A 440 17.96 8.61 -2.89
CA SER A 440 18.31 9.58 -1.86
C SER A 440 19.60 9.22 -1.12
N GLU A 441 19.89 7.92 -0.97
CA GLU A 441 21.09 7.40 -0.32
C GLU A 441 22.40 7.66 -1.11
N VAL A 442 22.29 7.80 -2.42
CA VAL A 442 23.44 7.94 -3.31
C VAL A 442 23.48 9.26 -4.08
N LYS A 443 22.43 10.10 -3.96
CA LYS A 443 22.34 11.37 -4.71
C LYS A 443 23.50 12.32 -4.43
N ASP A 444 24.04 12.30 -3.21
CA ASP A 444 25.15 13.13 -2.77
C ASP A 444 26.53 12.52 -3.10
N MET A 445 26.56 11.27 -3.59
CA MET A 445 27.79 10.66 -4.07
C MET A 445 28.22 11.30 -5.39
N THR A 446 29.54 11.36 -5.61
CA THR A 446 30.11 11.85 -6.85
C THR A 446 30.38 10.72 -7.85
N ALA A 447 30.49 11.07 -9.14
CA ALA A 447 30.83 10.12 -10.19
C ALA A 447 32.12 9.35 -9.88
N ASP A 448 33.13 9.99 -9.31
CA ASP A 448 34.42 9.41 -8.96
C ASP A 448 34.31 8.21 -7.99
N GLN A 449 33.32 8.23 -7.13
CA GLN A 449 33.07 7.16 -6.14
C GLN A 449 32.42 5.90 -6.74
N VAL A 450 31.79 6.04 -7.93
CA VAL A 450 30.96 4.98 -8.52
C VAL A 450 31.42 4.56 -9.90
N MET A 451 32.15 5.44 -10.62
CA MET A 451 32.55 5.17 -11.99
C MET A 451 33.47 3.96 -12.12
N THR A 452 33.28 3.21 -13.19
CA THR A 452 34.24 2.21 -13.65
C THR A 452 35.41 2.93 -14.32
N ARG A 453 36.62 2.82 -13.73
CA ARG A 453 37.84 3.49 -14.23
C ARG A 453 38.47 2.76 -15.40
N ASN A 454 38.37 1.42 -15.44
CA ASN A 454 38.90 0.62 -16.56
C ASN A 454 37.87 0.57 -17.69
N VAL A 455 37.84 1.64 -18.49
CA VAL A 455 36.85 1.82 -19.56
C VAL A 455 37.25 1.03 -20.82
N ILE A 456 36.34 0.20 -21.32
CA ILE A 456 36.49 -0.42 -22.62
C ILE A 456 36.13 0.61 -23.68
N ALA A 457 37.13 1.28 -24.22
CA ALA A 457 36.98 2.25 -25.29
C ALA A 457 37.37 1.65 -26.64
N VAL A 458 36.72 2.11 -27.70
CA VAL A 458 36.93 1.66 -29.07
C VAL A 458 37.92 2.59 -29.79
N PRO A 459 39.00 2.07 -30.40
CA PRO A 459 39.88 2.90 -31.18
C PRO A 459 39.17 3.50 -32.40
N ALA A 460 39.43 4.76 -32.69
CA ALA A 460 38.80 5.49 -33.80
C ALA A 460 39.16 4.96 -35.18
N GLU A 461 40.31 4.33 -35.29
CA GLU A 461 40.95 3.92 -36.57
C GLU A 461 40.57 2.47 -36.98
N ILE A 462 39.79 1.72 -36.20
CA ILE A 462 39.36 0.38 -36.62
C ILE A 462 38.12 0.49 -37.51
N SER A 463 37.85 -0.56 -38.29
CA SER A 463 36.66 -0.63 -39.13
C SER A 463 35.38 -0.86 -38.32
N VAL A 464 34.22 -0.52 -38.88
CA VAL A 464 32.93 -0.83 -38.28
C VAL A 464 32.76 -2.33 -38.12
N LEU A 465 33.31 -3.15 -39.04
CA LEU A 465 33.28 -4.60 -38.94
C LEU A 465 34.07 -5.11 -37.72
N ASP A 466 35.29 -4.64 -37.51
CA ASP A 466 36.11 -5.01 -36.35
C ASP A 466 35.43 -4.57 -35.03
N PHE A 467 34.80 -3.42 -35.03
CA PHE A 467 34.02 -2.98 -33.88
C PHE A 467 32.89 -3.96 -33.52
N VAL A 468 32.16 -4.44 -34.54
CA VAL A 468 31.05 -5.38 -34.30
C VAL A 468 31.58 -6.73 -33.79
N GLU A 469 32.65 -7.25 -34.39
CA GLU A 469 33.19 -8.57 -34.04
C GLU A 469 33.97 -8.56 -32.72
N GLU A 470 34.86 -7.58 -32.50
CA GLU A 470 35.76 -7.60 -31.36
C GLU A 470 35.17 -6.90 -30.10
N TYR A 471 34.26 -5.98 -30.29
CA TYR A 471 33.70 -5.20 -29.14
C TYR A 471 32.25 -5.51 -28.88
N LEU A 472 31.37 -5.39 -29.87
CA LEU A 472 29.94 -5.49 -29.66
C LEU A 472 29.51 -6.91 -29.25
N PHE A 473 30.03 -7.93 -29.89
CA PHE A 473 29.74 -9.34 -29.57
C PHE A 473 30.47 -9.82 -28.31
N LYS A 474 31.68 -9.33 -28.07
CA LYS A 474 32.54 -9.80 -27.00
C LYS A 474 32.10 -9.27 -25.62
N TYR A 475 31.71 -7.97 -25.53
CA TYR A 475 31.51 -7.30 -24.24
C TYR A 475 30.05 -7.10 -23.85
N GLN A 476 29.09 -7.48 -24.65
CA GLN A 476 27.63 -7.32 -24.41
C GLN A 476 27.20 -5.90 -23.99
N HIS A 477 28.00 -4.89 -24.32
CA HIS A 477 27.72 -3.50 -24.04
C HIS A 477 26.88 -2.88 -25.16
N LYS A 478 25.92 -2.01 -24.81
CA LYS A 478 25.05 -1.37 -25.81
C LYS A 478 25.68 -0.13 -26.48
N ARG A 479 26.62 0.55 -25.82
CA ARG A 479 27.29 1.75 -26.31
C ARG A 479 28.71 1.82 -25.76
N PHE A 480 29.67 2.27 -26.58
CA PHE A 480 31.08 2.36 -26.26
C PHE A 480 31.60 3.77 -26.53
N PRO A 481 32.47 4.33 -25.69
CA PRO A 481 33.23 5.54 -26.03
C PRO A 481 34.24 5.24 -27.13
N VAL A 482 34.41 6.19 -28.05
CA VAL A 482 35.38 6.11 -29.15
C VAL A 482 36.52 7.10 -28.85
N VAL A 483 37.75 6.59 -28.92
CA VAL A 483 38.94 7.38 -28.61
C VAL A 483 39.95 7.38 -29.78
N ASP A 484 40.58 8.51 -29.99
CA ASP A 484 41.75 8.68 -30.88
C ASP A 484 43.00 8.99 -30.06
N LYS A 485 44.08 9.42 -30.75
CA LYS A 485 45.36 9.84 -30.11
C LYS A 485 45.21 11.07 -29.23
N ASN A 486 44.16 11.85 -29.42
CA ASN A 486 43.89 13.11 -28.70
C ASN A 486 42.80 12.94 -27.62
N GLY A 487 42.24 11.71 -27.47
CA GLY A 487 41.25 11.36 -26.45
C GLY A 487 39.86 11.01 -26.99
N LEU A 488 38.83 11.31 -26.21
CA LEU A 488 37.42 10.97 -26.53
C LEU A 488 36.92 11.83 -27.70
N ILE A 489 36.42 11.20 -28.75
CA ILE A 489 35.88 11.87 -29.95
C ILE A 489 34.40 11.59 -30.18
N GLY A 490 33.85 10.56 -29.58
CA GLY A 490 32.47 10.20 -29.80
C GLY A 490 32.01 8.97 -29.01
N THR A 491 30.82 8.50 -29.32
CA THR A 491 30.30 7.23 -28.84
C THR A 491 29.73 6.42 -30.00
N ILE A 492 29.84 5.08 -29.94
CA ILE A 492 29.29 4.19 -30.95
C ILE A 492 28.43 3.09 -30.33
N SER A 493 27.34 2.76 -30.98
CA SER A 493 26.42 1.66 -30.61
C SER A 493 25.90 0.95 -31.87
N MET A 494 25.09 -0.08 -31.70
CA MET A 494 24.44 -0.77 -32.82
C MET A 494 23.54 0.16 -33.66
N ASN A 495 23.08 1.27 -33.11
CA ASN A 495 22.25 2.22 -33.87
C ASN A 495 23.07 2.95 -34.93
N GLU A 496 24.26 3.38 -34.57
CA GLU A 496 25.19 4.02 -35.51
C GLU A 496 25.68 3.02 -36.56
N VAL A 497 25.94 1.76 -36.18
CA VAL A 497 26.29 0.67 -37.13
C VAL A 497 25.16 0.43 -38.13
N LYS A 498 23.90 0.41 -37.71
CA LYS A 498 22.74 0.21 -38.59
C LYS A 498 22.55 1.31 -39.63
N SER A 499 23.02 2.51 -39.36
CA SER A 499 22.97 3.63 -40.31
C SER A 499 24.01 3.50 -41.43
N THR A 500 25.01 2.60 -41.28
CA THR A 500 26.04 2.30 -42.29
C THR A 500 25.61 1.05 -43.07
N GLU A 501 25.66 1.13 -44.42
CA GLU A 501 25.36 0.00 -45.28
C GLU A 501 26.29 -1.17 -44.95
N ARG A 502 25.75 -2.37 -44.79
CA ARG A 502 26.53 -3.55 -44.33
C ARG A 502 27.71 -3.87 -45.23
N GLU A 503 27.60 -3.61 -46.51
CA GLU A 503 28.64 -3.82 -47.51
C GLU A 503 29.86 -2.90 -47.31
N LYS A 504 29.67 -1.76 -46.65
CA LYS A 504 30.71 -0.77 -46.37
C LYS A 504 31.34 -0.91 -44.97
N TRP A 505 30.91 -1.85 -44.14
CA TRP A 505 31.43 -2.03 -42.79
C TRP A 505 32.94 -2.26 -42.70
N PHE A 506 33.48 -2.84 -43.76
CA PHE A 506 34.94 -3.09 -43.90
C PHE A 506 35.73 -1.80 -44.23
N GLU A 507 35.11 -0.90 -44.99
CA GLU A 507 35.78 0.33 -45.48
C GLU A 507 35.60 1.52 -44.53
N VAL A 508 34.45 1.59 -43.85
CA VAL A 508 34.11 2.73 -42.98
C VAL A 508 34.80 2.59 -41.61
N LEU A 509 35.52 3.62 -41.20
CA LEU A 509 36.16 3.65 -39.89
C LEU A 509 35.18 4.07 -38.78
N VAL A 510 35.44 3.60 -37.58
CA VAL A 510 34.62 3.95 -36.39
C VAL A 510 34.52 5.43 -36.17
N LYS A 511 35.57 6.21 -36.41
CA LYS A 511 35.53 7.69 -36.29
C LYS A 511 34.51 8.35 -37.20
N ASP A 512 34.26 7.78 -38.39
CA ASP A 512 33.34 8.31 -39.39
C ASP A 512 31.90 7.91 -39.13
N ALA A 513 31.69 6.76 -38.43
CA ALA A 513 30.41 6.22 -38.07
C ALA A 513 29.92 6.62 -36.66
N CYS A 514 30.83 7.04 -35.77
CA CYS A 514 30.46 7.35 -34.37
C CYS A 514 29.63 8.63 -34.25
N ASN A 515 28.87 8.71 -33.19
CA ASN A 515 28.13 9.94 -32.83
C ASN A 515 29.08 10.91 -32.12
N ALA A 516 29.41 11.99 -32.79
CA ALA A 516 30.27 13.07 -32.25
C ALA A 516 29.50 14.01 -31.30
N ASN A 517 28.16 13.96 -31.30
CA ASN A 517 27.34 14.74 -30.37
C ASN A 517 27.03 13.91 -29.12
N TYR A 518 28.02 13.72 -28.26
CA TYR A 518 27.97 12.93 -27.06
C TYR A 518 27.90 13.78 -25.79
N ILE A 519 27.26 13.24 -24.76
CA ILE A 519 27.11 13.89 -23.46
C ILE A 519 28.12 13.26 -22.49
N VAL A 520 28.80 14.12 -21.73
CA VAL A 520 29.78 13.72 -20.70
C VAL A 520 29.41 14.32 -19.35
N ALA A 521 29.98 13.75 -18.29
CA ALA A 521 29.94 14.31 -16.94
C ALA A 521 31.38 14.33 -16.36
N TYR A 522 31.53 14.92 -15.18
CA TYR A 522 32.81 15.09 -14.51
C TYR A 522 32.91 14.28 -13.24
N PRO A 523 34.12 13.96 -12.73
CA PRO A 523 34.31 13.15 -11.54
C PRO A 523 33.62 13.70 -10.27
N ASP A 524 33.50 15.02 -10.18
CA ASP A 524 32.86 15.73 -9.07
C ASP A 524 31.36 15.97 -9.25
N ASP A 525 30.78 15.59 -10.38
CA ASP A 525 29.32 15.66 -10.58
C ASP A 525 28.59 14.67 -9.67
N SER A 526 27.47 15.09 -9.08
CA SER A 526 26.63 14.22 -8.24
C SER A 526 25.95 13.12 -9.07
N LEU A 527 25.69 11.97 -8.46
CA LEU A 527 24.96 10.89 -9.12
C LEU A 527 23.55 11.30 -9.51
N GLN A 528 22.91 12.20 -8.76
CA GLN A 528 21.62 12.77 -9.14
C GLN A 528 21.70 13.47 -10.50
N LYS A 529 22.70 14.33 -10.71
CA LYS A 529 22.92 15.02 -11.99
C LYS A 529 23.16 14.02 -13.14
N ILE A 530 23.92 12.96 -12.87
CA ILE A 530 24.20 11.92 -13.88
C ILE A 530 22.93 11.15 -14.24
N LEU A 531 22.10 10.83 -13.26
CA LEU A 531 20.80 10.19 -13.48
C LEU A 531 19.85 11.08 -14.27
N ASP A 532 19.81 12.38 -13.98
CA ASP A 532 19.00 13.35 -14.72
C ASP A 532 19.46 13.43 -16.19
N ILE A 533 20.78 13.41 -16.44
CA ILE A 533 21.35 13.32 -17.78
C ILE A 533 20.94 12.02 -18.48
N MET A 534 21.06 10.88 -17.78
CA MET A 534 20.68 9.57 -18.33
C MET A 534 19.19 9.49 -18.68
N TYR A 535 18.34 10.12 -17.86
CA TYR A 535 16.89 10.13 -18.05
C TYR A 535 16.48 11.07 -19.19
N THR A 536 16.92 12.33 -19.15
CA THR A 536 16.55 13.35 -20.15
C THR A 536 17.06 13.02 -21.55
N SER A 537 18.25 12.41 -21.63
CA SER A 537 18.88 12.05 -22.91
C SER A 537 18.63 10.60 -23.35
N ASN A 538 17.85 9.84 -22.56
CA ASN A 538 17.55 8.41 -22.79
C ASN A 538 18.81 7.55 -23.04
N ILE A 539 19.88 7.80 -22.26
CA ILE A 539 21.14 7.05 -22.33
C ILE A 539 21.36 6.23 -21.06
N GLY A 540 21.91 5.02 -21.21
CA GLY A 540 22.17 4.13 -20.07
C GLY A 540 23.57 4.22 -19.49
N ARG A 541 24.46 5.03 -20.11
CA ARG A 541 25.87 5.20 -19.73
C ARG A 541 26.35 6.60 -20.09
N VAL A 542 27.13 7.21 -19.18
CA VAL A 542 27.71 8.54 -19.36
C VAL A 542 29.23 8.43 -19.22
N PRO A 543 30.01 8.80 -20.24
CA PRO A 543 31.47 8.93 -20.13
C PRO A 543 31.82 10.03 -19.12
N ILE A 544 32.80 9.79 -18.29
CA ILE A 544 33.34 10.73 -17.32
C ILE A 544 34.69 11.21 -17.85
N VAL A 545 34.81 12.53 -17.99
CA VAL A 545 36.02 13.15 -18.54
C VAL A 545 36.66 14.10 -17.52
N ASP A 546 37.96 14.36 -17.70
CA ASP A 546 38.69 15.33 -16.87
C ASP A 546 38.13 16.75 -17.08
N ARG A 547 37.90 17.49 -16.00
CA ARG A 547 37.37 18.86 -16.10
C ARG A 547 38.34 19.83 -16.76
N THR A 548 39.66 19.58 -16.65
CA THR A 548 40.69 20.40 -17.26
C THR A 548 40.97 20.02 -18.72
N ASP A 549 40.69 18.77 -19.10
CA ASP A 549 40.81 18.27 -20.46
C ASP A 549 39.55 17.43 -20.82
N PRO A 550 38.55 18.03 -21.47
CA PRO A 550 37.28 17.35 -21.82
C PRO A 550 37.43 16.16 -22.79
N ARG A 551 38.60 15.95 -23.37
CA ARG A 551 38.88 14.77 -24.21
C ARG A 551 39.51 13.63 -23.43
N ARG A 552 40.02 13.89 -22.23
CA ARG A 552 40.61 12.85 -21.39
C ARG A 552 39.53 12.04 -20.70
N LEU A 553 39.27 10.83 -21.19
CA LEU A 553 38.34 9.88 -20.57
C LEU A 553 38.95 9.32 -19.29
N VAL A 554 38.29 9.52 -18.13
CA VAL A 554 38.76 9.07 -16.81
C VAL A 554 37.91 7.94 -16.23
N GLY A 555 36.68 7.76 -16.74
CA GLY A 555 35.79 6.71 -16.31
C GLY A 555 34.49 6.63 -17.11
N ILE A 556 33.62 5.74 -16.72
CA ILE A 556 32.25 5.63 -17.24
C ILE A 556 31.30 5.29 -16.08
N VAL A 557 30.12 5.91 -16.03
CA VAL A 557 29.05 5.55 -15.11
C VAL A 557 27.91 4.94 -15.91
N ALA A 558 27.51 3.71 -15.54
CA ALA A 558 26.34 3.05 -16.10
C ALA A 558 25.20 3.01 -15.07
N LYS A 559 23.94 2.89 -15.53
CA LYS A 559 22.80 2.68 -14.64
C LYS A 559 23.02 1.49 -13.69
N THR A 560 23.63 0.43 -14.18
CA THR A 560 23.96 -0.77 -13.40
C THR A 560 24.98 -0.50 -12.28
N ASP A 561 25.90 0.46 -12.46
CA ASP A 561 26.90 0.79 -11.44
C ASP A 561 26.26 1.55 -10.29
N ILE A 562 25.30 2.43 -10.61
CA ILE A 562 24.51 3.16 -9.62
C ILE A 562 23.65 2.16 -8.83
N ILE A 563 22.94 1.24 -9.50
CA ILE A 563 22.13 0.21 -8.85
C ILE A 563 22.99 -0.69 -7.95
N LYS A 564 24.15 -1.16 -8.42
CA LYS A 564 25.08 -1.95 -7.59
C LYS A 564 25.59 -1.19 -6.39
N THR A 565 25.82 0.11 -6.52
CA THR A 565 26.28 0.96 -5.40
C THR A 565 25.18 1.11 -4.34
N ILE A 566 23.92 1.26 -4.76
CA ILE A 566 22.76 1.27 -3.88
C ILE A 566 22.63 -0.08 -3.18
N GLU A 567 22.69 -1.19 -3.94
CA GLU A 567 22.65 -2.55 -3.38
C GLU A 567 23.79 -2.81 -2.40
N LYS A 568 25.00 -2.39 -2.72
CA LYS A 568 26.16 -2.55 -1.83
C LYS A 568 26.04 -1.77 -0.53
N ARG A 569 25.46 -0.56 -0.56
CA ARG A 569 25.18 0.20 0.66
C ARG A 569 24.05 -0.42 1.47
N ARG A 570 23.00 -0.92 0.82
CA ARG A 570 21.85 -1.54 1.49
C ARG A 570 22.19 -2.90 2.09
N PHE A 571 23.03 -3.69 1.46
CA PHE A 571 23.26 -5.09 1.82
C PHE A 571 24.67 -5.37 2.35
N GLY A 572 25.58 -4.38 2.37
CA GLY A 572 26.90 -4.51 3.00
C GLY A 572 27.82 -5.56 2.36
N THR A 573 27.64 -5.90 1.06
CA THR A 573 28.46 -6.90 0.32
C THR A 573 29.46 -6.25 -0.61
#